data_df2e94dfe7366e0541f6b9a139ef6c32
#
_entry.id   df2e94dfe7366e0541f6b9a139ef6c32
#
_cell.length_a   1.000
_cell.length_b   1.000
_cell.length_c   1.000
_cell.angle_alpha   90.00
_cell.angle_beta   90.00
_cell.angle_gamma   90.00
#
_symmetry.space_group_name_H-M   'P 1'
#
loop_
_entity.id
_entity.type
_entity.pdbx_description
1 polymer ?
#
loop_
_entity_poly.entity_id
_entity_poly.type
_entity_poly.pdbx_seq_one_letter_code
_entity_poly.pdbx_strand_id
1 'polypeptide(L)'
;MNADLQTIDGRPALRFERYLAHPVERVWRAVSEPAELRRWMPAAADWTLTLGAEFELAGQQGQITDLDPPHVIGWTFAADRFRFTLRAEGDGCALMFTHIFNDAATAAQTAAGWECYLDRLDARLAGQELSEEDAHQPVGERHERYAARFGLDPAPGRAFIARLGFHGPSLQDGPALRLERRYDQPVERVWRALTDPGELRRWFPGEFTVSHSDPPRVLIGGWQGDGTLRFELRPDGGGCVLTFTHAFTDRDMAALTGAGWDRCFARLDAVAAGQTMSEADSLAAWPEVHERLAATWGIDPGIGRAIYAEHTAGTG
;
A
#
# COMPACT_ATOMS: atom_id res chain seq x y z
N MET A 1 1.02 21.92 0.29
CA MET A 1 -0.40 22.01 -0.09
C MET A 1 -1.20 21.26 0.95
N ASN A 2 -2.43 21.68 1.29
CA ASN A 2 -3.17 21.06 2.39
C ASN A 2 -4.63 20.87 1.98
N ALA A 3 -5.24 19.76 2.41
CA ALA A 3 -6.67 19.60 2.38
C ALA A 3 -7.33 20.43 3.49
N ASP A 4 -8.54 20.88 3.24
CA ASP A 4 -9.44 21.40 4.25
C ASP A 4 -10.54 20.38 4.54
N LEU A 5 -10.79 20.14 5.83
CA LEU A 5 -11.92 19.33 6.29
C LEU A 5 -13.10 20.27 6.57
N GLN A 6 -14.23 20.01 5.94
CA GLN A 6 -15.45 20.79 6.07
C GLN A 6 -16.68 19.85 6.11
N THR A 7 -17.86 20.43 6.26
CA THR A 7 -19.12 19.68 6.21
C THR A 7 -19.91 20.13 4.99
N ILE A 8 -20.35 19.18 4.15
CA ILE A 8 -21.21 19.41 2.99
C ILE A 8 -22.40 18.43 3.11
N ASP A 9 -23.61 18.95 3.02
CA ASP A 9 -24.86 18.16 3.15
C ASP A 9 -24.88 17.31 4.45
N GLY A 10 -24.33 17.84 5.56
CA GLY A 10 -24.27 17.15 6.84
C GLY A 10 -23.21 16.05 6.94
N ARG A 11 -22.38 15.88 5.92
CA ARG A 11 -21.33 14.86 5.85
C ARG A 11 -19.93 15.48 5.83
N PRO A 12 -18.91 14.80 6.40
CA PRO A 12 -17.53 15.26 6.28
C PRO A 12 -17.09 15.27 4.82
N ALA A 13 -16.36 16.30 4.45
CA ALA A 13 -15.82 16.50 3.11
C ALA A 13 -14.39 17.02 3.16
N LEU A 14 -13.52 16.45 2.35
CA LEU A 14 -12.18 16.96 2.08
C LEU A 14 -12.21 17.80 0.81
N ARG A 15 -11.56 18.95 0.86
CA ARG A 15 -11.39 19.85 -0.27
C ARG A 15 -9.91 20.13 -0.50
N PHE A 16 -9.45 19.86 -1.70
CA PHE A 16 -8.09 20.16 -2.15
C PHE A 16 -8.15 21.23 -3.25
N GLU A 17 -7.21 22.16 -3.20
CA GLU A 17 -7.03 23.15 -4.26
C GLU A 17 -5.60 23.08 -4.78
N ARG A 18 -5.45 23.02 -6.11
CA ARG A 18 -4.16 23.02 -6.80
C ARG A 18 -4.17 23.94 -8.00
N TYR A 19 -3.08 24.67 -8.17
CA TYR A 19 -2.78 25.30 -9.47
C TYR A 19 -1.90 24.34 -10.28
N LEU A 20 -2.33 24.03 -11.49
CA LEU A 20 -1.64 23.19 -12.46
C LEU A 20 -1.20 24.04 -13.63
N ALA A 21 0.10 24.06 -13.94
CA ALA A 21 0.67 24.84 -15.05
C ALA A 21 0.38 24.20 -16.43
N HIS A 22 -0.90 23.83 -16.66
CA HIS A 22 -1.38 23.17 -17.87
C HIS A 22 -2.77 23.68 -18.26
N PRO A 23 -3.09 23.77 -19.56
CA PRO A 23 -4.42 24.15 -20.01
C PRO A 23 -5.52 23.26 -19.46
N VAL A 24 -6.70 23.84 -19.26
CA VAL A 24 -7.88 23.16 -18.68
C VAL A 24 -8.22 21.87 -19.43
N GLU A 25 -8.12 21.83 -20.74
CA GLU A 25 -8.43 20.69 -21.59
C GLU A 25 -7.46 19.52 -21.37
N ARG A 26 -6.18 19.82 -21.05
CA ARG A 26 -5.19 18.78 -20.71
C ARG A 26 -5.48 18.17 -19.34
N VAL A 27 -5.79 19.02 -18.36
CA VAL A 27 -6.16 18.58 -17.01
C VAL A 27 -7.48 17.80 -17.06
N TRP A 28 -8.46 18.28 -17.81
CA TRP A 28 -9.72 17.59 -18.04
C TRP A 28 -9.53 16.14 -18.50
N ARG A 29 -8.75 15.94 -19.56
CA ARG A 29 -8.46 14.57 -20.03
C ARG A 29 -7.85 13.71 -18.94
N ALA A 30 -6.92 14.25 -18.17
CA ALA A 30 -6.25 13.50 -17.10
C ALA A 30 -7.21 13.06 -15.98
N VAL A 31 -8.26 13.83 -15.68
CA VAL A 31 -9.21 13.53 -14.58
C VAL A 31 -10.52 12.90 -15.04
N SER A 32 -10.76 12.76 -16.36
CA SER A 32 -12.03 12.25 -16.89
C SER A 32 -11.91 11.03 -17.80
N GLU A 33 -10.83 10.91 -18.57
CA GLU A 33 -10.65 9.79 -19.49
C GLU A 33 -10.11 8.55 -18.77
N PRO A 34 -10.77 7.35 -18.83
CA PRO A 34 -10.36 6.16 -18.12
C PRO A 34 -8.90 5.75 -18.37
N ALA A 35 -8.41 5.89 -19.61
CA ALA A 35 -7.05 5.56 -19.98
C ALA A 35 -5.99 6.46 -19.28
N GLU A 36 -6.32 7.73 -19.06
CA GLU A 36 -5.45 8.67 -18.34
C GLU A 36 -5.57 8.48 -16.82
N LEU A 37 -6.78 8.27 -16.29
CA LEU A 37 -7.03 8.01 -14.87
C LEU A 37 -6.20 6.84 -14.34
N ARG A 38 -6.15 5.71 -15.08
CA ARG A 38 -5.37 4.52 -14.68
C ARG A 38 -3.87 4.78 -14.50
N ARG A 39 -3.36 5.88 -15.00
CA ARG A 39 -1.93 6.19 -14.88
C ARG A 39 -1.55 6.84 -13.57
N TRP A 40 -2.51 7.42 -12.86
CA TRP A 40 -2.24 8.11 -11.62
C TRP A 40 -3.18 7.72 -10.46
N MET A 41 -4.40 7.29 -10.75
CA MET A 41 -5.38 6.87 -9.77
C MET A 41 -5.38 5.33 -9.64
N PRO A 42 -5.42 4.75 -8.43
CA PRO A 42 -5.21 3.31 -8.22
C PRO A 42 -6.36 2.46 -8.77
N ALA A 43 -7.57 2.98 -8.70
CA ALA A 43 -8.78 2.31 -9.11
C ALA A 43 -9.57 3.23 -10.05
N ALA A 44 -9.29 3.14 -11.35
CA ALA A 44 -10.02 3.87 -12.37
C ALA A 44 -11.09 2.98 -12.99
N ALA A 45 -12.33 3.42 -12.91
CA ALA A 45 -13.44 2.75 -13.56
C ALA A 45 -13.41 2.93 -15.09
N ASP A 46 -13.93 1.95 -15.81
CA ASP A 46 -14.22 2.05 -17.24
C ASP A 46 -15.62 2.66 -17.43
N TRP A 47 -15.73 3.95 -17.18
CA TRP A 47 -16.98 4.67 -17.40
C TRP A 47 -17.12 5.25 -18.79
N THR A 48 -18.34 5.44 -19.22
CA THR A 48 -18.67 6.31 -20.34
C THR A 48 -18.92 7.73 -19.80
N LEU A 49 -18.28 8.75 -20.40
CA LEU A 49 -18.48 10.16 -20.02
C LEU A 49 -19.87 10.64 -20.44
N THR A 50 -20.88 10.21 -19.74
CA THR A 50 -22.29 10.58 -19.93
C THR A 50 -22.92 10.75 -18.55
N LEU A 51 -23.65 11.84 -18.34
CA LEU A 51 -24.38 12.09 -17.11
C LEU A 51 -25.36 10.95 -16.82
N GLY A 52 -25.32 10.42 -15.62
CA GLY A 52 -26.13 9.28 -15.20
C GLY A 52 -25.58 7.90 -15.61
N ALA A 53 -24.47 7.83 -16.34
CA ALA A 53 -23.84 6.56 -16.69
C ALA A 53 -23.38 5.82 -15.41
N GLU A 54 -23.76 4.56 -15.31
CA GLU A 54 -23.36 3.66 -14.24
C GLU A 54 -22.06 2.94 -14.60
N PHE A 55 -21.28 2.58 -13.60
CA PHE A 55 -20.07 1.78 -13.72
C PHE A 55 -19.90 0.87 -12.52
N GLU A 56 -19.12 -0.18 -12.69
CA GLU A 56 -18.74 -1.09 -11.61
C GLU A 56 -17.23 -1.04 -11.40
N LEU A 57 -16.81 -1.02 -10.14
CA LEU A 57 -15.41 -1.09 -9.74
C LEU A 57 -15.28 -1.92 -8.46
N ALA A 58 -14.45 -2.97 -8.50
CA ALA A 58 -14.21 -3.87 -7.37
C ALA A 58 -15.51 -4.41 -6.72
N GLY A 59 -16.52 -4.73 -7.54
CA GLY A 59 -17.82 -5.27 -7.10
C GLY A 59 -18.76 -4.24 -6.48
N GLN A 60 -18.45 -2.94 -6.58
CA GLN A 60 -19.31 -1.87 -6.10
C GLN A 60 -19.76 -0.96 -7.24
N GLN A 61 -20.98 -0.45 -7.11
CA GLN A 61 -21.60 0.41 -8.12
C GLN A 61 -21.22 1.87 -7.91
N GLY A 62 -21.04 2.57 -9.02
CA GLY A 62 -20.86 4.00 -9.10
C GLY A 62 -21.67 4.61 -10.23
N GLN A 63 -21.84 5.93 -10.21
CA GLN A 63 -22.58 6.67 -11.22
C GLN A 63 -21.96 8.05 -11.45
N ILE A 64 -21.89 8.50 -12.70
CA ILE A 64 -21.54 9.88 -13.05
C ILE A 64 -22.70 10.81 -12.65
N THR A 65 -22.48 11.68 -11.67
CA THR A 65 -23.52 12.55 -11.08
C THR A 65 -23.45 14.01 -11.56
N ASP A 66 -22.27 14.44 -12.00
CA ASP A 66 -22.03 15.80 -12.50
C ASP A 66 -21.17 15.71 -13.75
N LEU A 67 -21.55 16.44 -14.81
CA LEU A 67 -20.76 16.47 -16.05
C LEU A 67 -20.97 17.78 -16.81
N ASP A 68 -19.92 18.60 -16.86
CA ASP A 68 -19.85 19.86 -17.64
C ASP A 68 -18.43 19.98 -18.22
N PRO A 69 -18.14 19.34 -19.35
CA PRO A 69 -16.82 19.38 -19.99
C PRO A 69 -16.45 20.78 -20.51
N PRO A 70 -15.19 21.23 -20.33
CA PRO A 70 -14.08 20.59 -19.65
C PRO A 70 -13.92 21.02 -18.18
N HIS A 71 -14.99 21.38 -17.49
CA HIS A 71 -14.94 22.09 -16.20
C HIS A 71 -15.36 21.25 -14.99
N VAL A 72 -16.30 20.31 -15.14
CA VAL A 72 -16.83 19.56 -14.00
C VAL A 72 -17.01 18.10 -14.35
N ILE A 73 -16.48 17.21 -13.50
CA ILE A 73 -16.85 15.81 -13.42
C ILE A 73 -17.07 15.43 -11.97
N GLY A 74 -18.21 14.80 -11.68
CA GLY A 74 -18.52 14.23 -10.37
C GLY A 74 -19.11 12.84 -10.50
N TRP A 75 -18.84 12.02 -9.51
CA TRP A 75 -19.37 10.66 -9.47
C TRP A 75 -19.60 10.20 -8.03
N THR A 76 -20.47 9.22 -7.89
CA THR A 76 -20.59 8.41 -6.68
C THR A 76 -19.83 7.11 -6.84
N PHE A 77 -19.30 6.58 -5.76
CA PHE A 77 -18.77 5.23 -5.67
C PHE A 77 -19.01 4.70 -4.27
N ALA A 78 -19.67 3.56 -4.15
CA ALA A 78 -20.22 3.12 -2.89
C ALA A 78 -21.10 4.22 -2.24
N ALA A 79 -20.76 4.63 -1.01
CA ALA A 79 -21.47 5.68 -0.30
C ALA A 79 -20.82 7.07 -0.45
N ASP A 80 -19.68 7.17 -1.13
CA ASP A 80 -18.91 8.39 -1.24
C ASP A 80 -19.24 9.17 -2.52
N ARG A 81 -18.97 10.50 -2.48
CA ARG A 81 -19.10 11.38 -3.63
C ARG A 81 -17.78 12.06 -3.91
N PHE A 82 -17.43 12.13 -5.18
CA PHE A 82 -16.22 12.74 -5.69
C PHE A 82 -16.55 13.79 -6.73
N ARG A 83 -15.78 14.89 -6.74
CA ARG A 83 -15.97 15.93 -7.75
C ARG A 83 -14.66 16.66 -8.03
N PHE A 84 -14.31 16.75 -9.32
CA PHE A 84 -13.33 17.69 -9.82
C PHE A 84 -14.03 18.89 -10.41
N THR A 85 -13.52 20.09 -10.08
CA THR A 85 -13.91 21.34 -10.73
C THR A 85 -12.65 22.01 -11.25
N LEU A 86 -12.66 22.37 -12.52
CA LEU A 86 -11.54 22.97 -13.24
C LEU A 86 -11.90 24.36 -13.71
N ARG A 87 -11.00 25.32 -13.50
CA ARG A 87 -11.15 26.69 -13.96
C ARG A 87 -9.86 27.17 -14.60
N ALA A 88 -9.94 27.76 -15.77
CA ALA A 88 -8.78 28.41 -16.37
C ALA A 88 -8.28 29.55 -15.48
N GLU A 89 -6.97 29.61 -15.25
CA GLU A 89 -6.32 30.63 -14.41
C GLU A 89 -4.95 30.97 -14.98
N GLY A 90 -4.82 32.17 -15.60
CA GLY A 90 -3.63 32.53 -16.33
C GLY A 90 -3.34 31.54 -17.46
N ASP A 91 -2.11 31.05 -17.53
CA ASP A 91 -1.68 30.02 -18.50
C ASP A 91 -1.94 28.59 -18.02
N GLY A 92 -2.59 28.41 -16.89
CA GLY A 92 -2.84 27.14 -16.26
C GLY A 92 -4.29 26.90 -15.88
N CYS A 93 -4.47 25.99 -14.92
CA CYS A 93 -5.76 25.54 -14.44
C CYS A 93 -5.77 25.49 -12.91
N ALA A 94 -6.78 26.12 -12.29
CA ALA A 94 -7.12 25.88 -10.90
C ALA A 94 -7.99 24.61 -10.83
N LEU A 95 -7.48 23.57 -10.17
CA LEU A 95 -8.19 22.34 -9.87
C LEU A 95 -8.69 22.38 -8.45
N MET A 96 -9.98 22.11 -8.27
CA MET A 96 -10.58 21.83 -6.96
C MET A 96 -11.09 20.40 -6.96
N PHE A 97 -10.61 19.59 -6.03
CA PHE A 97 -11.09 18.24 -5.79
C PHE A 97 -11.85 18.18 -4.47
N THR A 98 -13.04 17.59 -4.50
CA THR A 98 -13.90 17.40 -3.32
C THR A 98 -14.22 15.92 -3.16
N HIS A 99 -14.03 15.38 -1.96
CA HIS A 99 -14.45 14.03 -1.57
C HIS A 99 -15.36 14.12 -0.34
N ILE A 100 -16.61 13.70 -0.49
CA ILE A 100 -17.61 13.63 0.59
C ILE A 100 -17.74 12.17 1.01
N PHE A 101 -17.57 11.88 2.30
CA PHE A 101 -17.53 10.53 2.87
C PHE A 101 -18.35 10.46 4.18
N ASN A 102 -18.39 9.29 4.86
CA ASN A 102 -19.31 9.12 5.99
C ASN A 102 -18.65 9.28 7.36
N ASP A 103 -17.37 8.94 7.52
CA ASP A 103 -16.71 8.89 8.82
C ASP A 103 -15.61 9.94 8.95
N ALA A 104 -15.88 11.01 9.70
CA ALA A 104 -14.92 12.08 9.94
C ALA A 104 -13.61 11.59 10.61
N ALA A 105 -13.65 10.50 11.38
CA ALA A 105 -12.46 9.96 12.02
C ALA A 105 -11.42 9.45 11.00
N THR A 106 -11.85 9.11 9.78
CA THR A 106 -10.95 8.68 8.70
C THR A 106 -10.37 9.83 7.87
N ALA A 107 -10.74 11.08 8.15
CA ALA A 107 -10.40 12.23 7.30
C ALA A 107 -8.88 12.41 7.12
N ALA A 108 -8.09 12.21 8.17
CA ALA A 108 -6.64 12.43 8.09
C ALA A 108 -5.95 11.41 7.17
N GLN A 109 -6.27 10.13 7.28
CA GLN A 109 -5.73 9.08 6.41
C GLN A 109 -6.23 9.22 4.97
N THR A 110 -7.50 9.58 4.78
CA THR A 110 -8.10 9.83 3.47
C THR A 110 -7.43 11.02 2.78
N ALA A 111 -7.18 12.11 3.53
CA ALA A 111 -6.48 13.28 3.00
C ALA A 111 -5.03 12.96 2.61
N ALA A 112 -4.32 12.18 3.43
CA ALA A 112 -2.95 11.76 3.14
C ALA A 112 -2.89 10.90 1.87
N GLY A 113 -3.80 9.94 1.68
CA GLY A 113 -3.89 9.12 0.48
C GLY A 113 -4.19 9.94 -0.77
N TRP A 114 -5.18 10.84 -0.73
CA TRP A 114 -5.49 11.69 -1.87
C TRP A 114 -4.36 12.63 -2.25
N GLU A 115 -3.62 13.16 -1.29
CA GLU A 115 -2.44 13.99 -1.60
C GLU A 115 -1.39 13.19 -2.38
N CYS A 116 -1.18 11.90 -2.07
CA CYS A 116 -0.29 11.04 -2.83
C CYS A 116 -0.76 10.85 -4.29
N TYR A 117 -2.05 10.61 -4.50
CA TYR A 117 -2.60 10.47 -5.85
C TYR A 117 -2.59 11.78 -6.64
N LEU A 118 -2.87 12.90 -6.00
CA LEU A 118 -2.79 14.20 -6.65
C LEU A 118 -1.33 14.56 -7.04
N ASP A 119 -0.32 14.11 -6.30
CA ASP A 119 1.09 14.27 -6.70
C ASP A 119 1.42 13.41 -7.94
N ARG A 120 0.83 12.21 -8.05
CA ARG A 120 0.93 11.40 -9.26
C ARG A 120 0.26 12.07 -10.46
N LEU A 121 -0.88 12.75 -10.26
CA LEU A 121 -1.52 13.58 -11.30
C LEU A 121 -0.58 14.70 -11.75
N ASP A 122 0.05 15.43 -10.82
CA ASP A 122 1.01 16.48 -11.13
C ASP A 122 2.19 15.94 -11.95
N ALA A 123 2.80 14.83 -11.51
CA ALA A 123 3.88 14.18 -12.24
C ALA A 123 3.45 13.73 -13.65
N ARG A 124 2.25 13.11 -13.77
CA ARG A 124 1.69 12.71 -15.06
C ARG A 124 1.51 13.89 -16.03
N LEU A 125 0.99 15.00 -15.54
CA LEU A 125 0.82 16.22 -16.34
C LEU A 125 2.15 16.81 -16.79
N ALA A 126 3.18 16.72 -15.94
CA ALA A 126 4.56 17.11 -16.26
C ALA A 126 5.28 16.13 -17.19
N GLY A 127 4.64 15.02 -17.61
CA GLY A 127 5.26 13.99 -18.45
C GLY A 127 6.24 13.08 -17.70
N GLN A 128 6.16 13.06 -16.37
CA GLN A 128 6.95 12.21 -15.49
C GLN A 128 6.13 11.00 -15.03
N GLU A 129 6.82 9.91 -14.69
CA GLU A 129 6.22 8.76 -14.02
C GLU A 129 6.58 8.82 -12.53
N LEU A 130 5.58 8.87 -11.67
CA LEU A 130 5.71 8.69 -10.24
C LEU A 130 5.00 7.39 -9.87
N SER A 131 5.76 6.40 -9.38
CA SER A 131 5.19 5.13 -8.96
C SER A 131 4.22 5.32 -7.79
N GLU A 132 3.32 4.36 -7.59
CA GLU A 132 2.42 4.39 -6.44
C GLU A 132 3.20 4.30 -5.13
N GLU A 133 4.25 3.49 -5.10
CA GLU A 133 5.13 3.34 -3.95
C GLU A 133 5.84 4.65 -3.60
N ASP A 134 6.51 5.29 -4.56
CA ASP A 134 7.24 6.54 -4.31
C ASP A 134 6.29 7.66 -3.88
N ALA A 135 5.09 7.74 -4.47
CA ALA A 135 4.07 8.72 -4.09
C ALA A 135 3.59 8.53 -2.65
N HIS A 136 3.53 7.27 -2.18
CA HIS A 136 3.06 6.93 -0.83
C HIS A 136 4.17 6.90 0.23
N GLN A 137 5.45 7.07 -0.14
CA GLN A 137 6.54 7.16 0.85
C GLN A 137 6.24 8.17 1.99
N PRO A 138 5.73 9.38 1.72
CA PRO A 138 5.42 10.35 2.77
C PRO A 138 4.02 10.20 3.38
N VAL A 139 3.26 9.14 3.11
CA VAL A 139 1.85 9.04 3.54
C VAL A 139 1.69 9.09 5.07
N GLY A 140 2.61 8.49 5.82
CA GLY A 140 2.59 8.53 7.28
C GLY A 140 2.80 9.94 7.82
N GLU A 141 3.79 10.67 7.30
CA GLU A 141 4.06 12.08 7.66
C GLU A 141 2.86 12.98 7.31
N ARG A 142 2.29 12.77 6.12
CA ARG A 142 1.08 13.49 5.69
C ARG A 142 -0.10 13.24 6.61
N HIS A 143 -0.29 11.97 7.00
CA HIS A 143 -1.34 11.58 7.95
C HIS A 143 -1.20 12.30 9.29
N GLU A 144 0.02 12.30 9.90
CA GLU A 144 0.27 13.01 11.15
C GLU A 144 -0.04 14.51 11.04
N ARG A 145 0.40 15.14 9.95
CA ARG A 145 0.11 16.54 9.67
C ARG A 145 -1.40 16.82 9.55
N TYR A 146 -2.15 15.95 8.85
CA TYR A 146 -3.59 16.09 8.73
C TYR A 146 -4.33 15.78 10.03
N ALA A 147 -3.92 14.78 10.80
CA ALA A 147 -4.50 14.47 12.10
C ALA A 147 -4.38 15.67 13.05
N ALA A 148 -3.18 16.27 13.12
CA ALA A 148 -2.96 17.49 13.89
C ALA A 148 -3.80 18.67 13.38
N ARG A 149 -3.87 18.87 12.04
CA ARG A 149 -4.64 19.97 11.43
C ARG A 149 -6.14 19.86 11.69
N PHE A 150 -6.67 18.65 11.64
CA PHE A 150 -8.10 18.39 11.82
C PHE A 150 -8.50 18.14 13.28
N GLY A 151 -7.54 18.08 14.20
CA GLY A 151 -7.77 17.78 15.62
C GLY A 151 -8.27 16.34 15.86
N LEU A 152 -7.82 15.39 15.06
CA LEU A 152 -8.20 13.98 15.12
C LEU A 152 -7.15 13.13 15.85
N ASP A 153 -7.60 12.04 16.50
CA ASP A 153 -6.70 11.01 17.01
C ASP A 153 -5.95 10.32 15.84
N PRO A 154 -4.61 10.35 15.81
CA PRO A 154 -3.84 9.72 14.75
C PRO A 154 -3.79 8.19 14.83
N ALA A 155 -4.08 7.57 15.98
CA ALA A 155 -3.87 6.14 16.18
C ALA A 155 -4.65 5.23 15.20
N PRO A 156 -5.95 5.46 14.91
CA PRO A 156 -6.69 4.64 13.95
C PRO A 156 -6.12 4.72 12.54
N GLY A 157 -5.70 5.91 12.10
CA GLY A 157 -5.14 6.11 10.77
C GLY A 157 -3.75 5.51 10.63
N ARG A 158 -2.90 5.58 11.65
CA ARG A 158 -1.60 4.86 11.70
C ARG A 158 -1.80 3.35 11.49
N ALA A 159 -2.75 2.77 12.23
CA ALA A 159 -3.06 1.35 12.10
C ALA A 159 -3.59 0.99 10.69
N PHE A 160 -4.36 1.88 10.07
CA PHE A 160 -4.84 1.70 8.70
C PHE A 160 -3.69 1.76 7.68
N ILE A 161 -2.83 2.79 7.76
CA ILE A 161 -1.67 2.97 6.86
C ILE A 161 -0.69 1.81 6.98
N ALA A 162 -0.44 1.33 8.21
CA ALA A 162 0.40 0.16 8.44
C ALA A 162 -0.14 -1.10 7.73
N ARG A 163 -1.47 -1.30 7.71
CA ARG A 163 -2.09 -2.42 6.98
C ARG A 163 -1.99 -2.31 5.46
N LEU A 164 -1.89 -1.09 4.92
CA LEU A 164 -1.70 -0.90 3.48
C LEU A 164 -0.28 -1.20 3.00
N GLY A 165 0.67 -1.35 3.93
CA GLY A 165 2.07 -1.62 3.59
C GLY A 165 2.83 -0.40 3.04
N PHE A 166 2.23 0.78 3.06
CA PHE A 166 2.90 2.03 2.72
C PHE A 166 3.63 2.54 3.96
N HIS A 167 4.91 2.24 4.07
CA HIS A 167 5.74 2.71 5.17
C HIS A 167 6.50 3.95 4.75
N GLY A 168 5.94 5.12 5.03
CA GLY A 168 6.73 6.35 5.06
C GLY A 168 7.71 6.33 6.26
N PRO A 169 8.86 7.06 6.18
CA PRO A 169 9.86 7.10 7.26
C PRO A 169 9.33 7.70 8.57
N SER A 170 8.10 8.19 8.62
CA SER A 170 7.46 8.82 9.77
C SER A 170 6.66 7.89 10.67
N LEU A 171 6.51 6.61 10.35
CA LEU A 171 5.98 5.62 11.29
C LEU A 171 7.04 5.29 12.34
N GLN A 172 7.31 6.26 13.23
CA GLN A 172 8.31 6.11 14.29
C GLN A 172 7.90 5.15 15.40
N ASP A 173 6.68 4.63 15.40
CA ASP A 173 6.13 3.80 16.47
C ASP A 173 5.90 2.34 16.08
N GLY A 174 6.33 1.88 14.90
CA GLY A 174 6.21 0.47 14.50
C GLY A 174 7.48 -0.04 13.82
N PRO A 175 8.15 -1.09 14.34
CA PRO A 175 9.26 -1.71 13.66
C PRO A 175 8.76 -2.39 12.38
N ALA A 176 9.34 -2.04 11.25
CA ALA A 176 9.16 -2.77 10.02
C ALA A 176 10.40 -3.62 9.74
N LEU A 177 10.21 -4.90 9.52
CA LEU A 177 11.24 -5.78 9.01
C LEU A 177 11.29 -5.64 7.49
N ARG A 178 12.44 -5.29 6.94
CA ARG A 178 12.68 -5.31 5.49
C ARG A 178 13.78 -6.33 5.17
N LEU A 179 13.50 -7.22 4.22
CA LEU A 179 14.42 -8.21 3.69
C LEU A 179 14.51 -8.07 2.18
N GLU A 180 15.70 -8.19 1.64
CA GLU A 180 15.95 -8.22 0.20
C GLU A 180 16.61 -9.54 -0.17
N ARG A 181 16.08 -10.23 -1.21
CA ARG A 181 16.61 -11.50 -1.74
C ARG A 181 16.79 -11.40 -3.24
N ARG A 182 17.91 -11.89 -3.74
CA ARG A 182 18.18 -12.04 -5.17
C ARG A 182 17.91 -13.46 -5.60
N TYR A 183 17.25 -13.59 -6.73
CA TYR A 183 16.94 -14.88 -7.38
C TYR A 183 17.52 -14.91 -8.77
N ASP A 184 18.15 -16.03 -9.15
CA ASP A 184 18.58 -16.30 -10.53
C ASP A 184 17.38 -16.63 -11.43
N GLN A 185 16.22 -16.90 -10.85
CA GLN A 185 14.98 -17.20 -11.55
C GLN A 185 14.27 -15.92 -11.99
N PRO A 186 13.55 -15.96 -13.16
CA PRO A 186 12.78 -14.81 -13.62
C PRO A 186 11.63 -14.48 -12.69
N VAL A 187 11.15 -13.22 -12.75
CA VAL A 187 10.07 -12.67 -11.91
C VAL A 187 8.86 -13.60 -11.87
N GLU A 188 8.43 -14.14 -13.00
CA GLU A 188 7.24 -14.98 -13.12
C GLU A 188 7.38 -16.30 -12.34
N ARG A 189 8.61 -16.83 -12.24
CA ARG A 189 8.87 -18.04 -11.47
C ARG A 189 8.74 -17.79 -9.96
N VAL A 190 9.33 -16.71 -9.49
CA VAL A 190 9.26 -16.33 -8.06
C VAL A 190 7.83 -15.87 -7.71
N TRP A 191 7.17 -15.12 -8.59
CA TRP A 191 5.76 -14.74 -8.43
C TRP A 191 4.86 -15.96 -8.24
N ARG A 192 5.05 -17.01 -9.04
CA ARG A 192 4.30 -18.26 -8.88
C ARG A 192 4.55 -18.90 -7.51
N ALA A 193 5.78 -18.89 -7.00
CA ALA A 193 6.08 -19.39 -5.66
C ALA A 193 5.37 -18.59 -4.55
N LEU A 194 5.09 -17.29 -4.77
CA LEU A 194 4.35 -16.43 -3.84
C LEU A 194 2.83 -16.61 -3.92
N THR A 195 2.29 -17.05 -5.07
CA THR A 195 0.85 -16.98 -5.35
C THR A 195 0.17 -18.32 -5.64
N ASP A 196 0.89 -19.32 -6.11
CA ASP A 196 0.34 -20.67 -6.32
C ASP A 196 0.07 -21.34 -4.96
N PRO A 197 -1.17 -21.77 -4.65
CA PRO A 197 -1.50 -22.32 -3.34
C PRO A 197 -0.70 -23.59 -2.99
N GLY A 198 -0.27 -24.36 -3.99
CA GLY A 198 0.53 -25.57 -3.79
C GLY A 198 1.97 -25.23 -3.41
N GLU A 199 2.56 -24.25 -4.07
CA GLU A 199 3.92 -23.77 -3.78
C GLU A 199 3.96 -22.94 -2.50
N LEU A 200 2.99 -22.07 -2.27
CA LEU A 200 2.90 -21.22 -1.08
C LEU A 200 2.92 -22.05 0.21
N ARG A 201 2.13 -23.11 0.30
CA ARG A 201 2.09 -24.01 1.46
C ARG A 201 3.41 -24.69 1.80
N ARG A 202 4.36 -24.73 0.84
CA ARG A 202 5.67 -25.39 1.05
C ARG A 202 6.66 -24.51 1.80
N TRP A 203 6.43 -23.20 1.85
CA TRP A 203 7.36 -22.27 2.46
C TRP A 203 6.71 -21.30 3.45
N PHE A 204 5.46 -20.89 3.21
CA PHE A 204 4.74 -19.93 4.04
C PHE A 204 4.10 -20.61 5.27
N PRO A 205 4.15 -20.01 6.48
CA PRO A 205 3.81 -20.69 7.73
C PRO A 205 2.31 -20.63 8.10
N GLY A 206 1.41 -20.60 7.15
CA GLY A 206 -0.02 -20.58 7.42
C GLY A 206 -0.87 -20.06 6.28
N GLU A 207 -2.02 -19.46 6.57
CA GLU A 207 -2.88 -18.85 5.57
C GLU A 207 -2.48 -17.39 5.32
N PHE A 208 -2.37 -17.03 4.06
CA PHE A 208 -2.10 -15.67 3.61
C PHE A 208 -3.35 -15.07 2.96
N THR A 209 -3.89 -14.00 3.56
CA THR A 209 -5.07 -13.31 3.04
C THR A 209 -4.62 -12.14 2.16
N VAL A 210 -4.77 -12.26 0.85
CA VAL A 210 -4.38 -11.23 -0.11
C VAL A 210 -5.34 -10.04 -0.01
N SER A 211 -4.80 -8.84 0.16
CA SER A 211 -5.52 -7.56 0.13
C SER A 211 -5.28 -6.77 -1.16
N HIS A 212 -4.11 -6.97 -1.80
CA HIS A 212 -3.77 -6.34 -3.08
C HIS A 212 -2.83 -7.25 -3.89
N SER A 213 -2.99 -7.27 -5.21
CA SER A 213 -2.13 -8.03 -6.12
C SER A 213 -1.97 -7.30 -7.45
N ASP A 214 -0.73 -6.98 -7.82
CA ASP A 214 -0.32 -6.44 -9.13
C ASP A 214 0.71 -7.40 -9.77
N PRO A 215 0.23 -8.44 -10.49
CA PRO A 215 1.11 -9.44 -11.07
C PRO A 215 2.03 -8.88 -12.19
N PRO A 216 3.28 -9.32 -12.25
CA PRO A 216 4.01 -10.16 -11.29
C PRO A 216 4.85 -9.34 -10.30
N ARG A 217 4.44 -8.11 -9.95
CA ARG A 217 5.29 -7.12 -9.28
C ARG A 217 5.03 -6.98 -7.79
N VAL A 218 3.77 -6.90 -7.37
CA VAL A 218 3.40 -6.56 -5.99
C VAL A 218 2.33 -7.49 -5.46
N LEU A 219 2.56 -8.04 -4.26
CA LEU A 219 1.59 -8.82 -3.50
C LEU A 219 1.55 -8.30 -2.07
N ILE A 220 0.37 -7.91 -1.59
CA ILE A 220 0.16 -7.42 -0.23
C ILE A 220 -0.94 -8.24 0.44
N GLY A 221 -0.78 -8.50 1.73
CA GLY A 221 -1.80 -9.20 2.49
C GLY A 221 -1.50 -9.27 3.99
N GLY A 222 -2.37 -9.96 4.69
CA GLY A 222 -2.27 -10.21 6.12
C GLY A 222 -1.98 -11.67 6.44
N TRP A 223 -1.37 -11.90 7.60
CA TRP A 223 -1.11 -13.21 8.16
C TRP A 223 -1.43 -13.19 9.66
N GLN A 224 -2.37 -14.05 10.11
CA GLN A 224 -2.74 -14.24 11.50
C GLN A 224 -3.12 -12.97 12.30
N GLY A 225 -3.52 -11.90 11.61
CA GLY A 225 -3.82 -10.61 12.25
C GLY A 225 -2.59 -9.82 12.72
N ASP A 226 -1.39 -10.30 12.44
CA ASP A 226 -0.12 -9.76 12.93
C ASP A 226 0.56 -8.89 11.88
N GLY A 227 -0.09 -7.78 11.52
CA GLY A 227 0.46 -6.79 10.62
C GLY A 227 0.25 -7.09 9.14
N THR A 228 0.94 -6.30 8.30
CA THR A 228 0.86 -6.38 6.84
C THR A 228 2.16 -6.91 6.26
N LEU A 229 2.03 -7.86 5.35
CA LEU A 229 3.12 -8.40 4.55
C LEU A 229 3.05 -7.81 3.15
N ARG A 230 4.20 -7.33 2.65
CA ARG A 230 4.35 -6.81 1.29
C ARG A 230 5.53 -7.51 0.60
N PHE A 231 5.27 -8.04 -0.57
CA PHE A 231 6.25 -8.66 -1.45
C PHE A 231 6.34 -7.87 -2.75
N GLU A 232 7.52 -7.44 -3.12
CA GLU A 232 7.77 -6.67 -4.34
C GLU A 232 8.85 -7.33 -5.16
N LEU A 233 8.56 -7.59 -6.43
CA LEU A 233 9.47 -8.19 -7.38
C LEU A 233 9.85 -7.20 -8.46
N ARG A 234 11.14 -7.06 -8.72
CA ARG A 234 11.68 -6.33 -9.86
C ARG A 234 12.66 -7.18 -10.64
N PRO A 235 12.66 -7.10 -11.98
CA PRO A 235 13.68 -7.77 -12.79
C PRO A 235 15.09 -7.25 -12.46
N ASP A 236 16.08 -8.16 -12.48
CA ASP A 236 17.51 -7.83 -12.29
C ASP A 236 18.38 -8.76 -13.17
N GLY A 237 18.81 -8.26 -14.32
CA GLY A 237 19.50 -9.08 -15.32
C GLY A 237 18.63 -10.23 -15.84
N GLY A 238 19.11 -11.47 -15.71
CA GLY A 238 18.34 -12.68 -16.05
C GLY A 238 17.47 -13.24 -14.92
N GLY A 239 17.55 -12.64 -13.74
CA GLY A 239 16.83 -13.02 -12.54
C GLY A 239 15.92 -11.92 -12.01
N CYS A 240 15.70 -11.90 -10.69
CA CYS A 240 14.92 -10.83 -10.04
C CYS A 240 15.38 -10.56 -8.61
N VAL A 241 14.95 -9.42 -8.08
CA VAL A 241 15.06 -9.06 -6.67
C VAL A 241 13.68 -9.03 -6.06
N LEU A 242 13.51 -9.73 -4.94
CA LEU A 242 12.37 -9.67 -4.07
C LEU A 242 12.70 -8.76 -2.87
N THR A 243 11.92 -7.72 -2.70
CA THR A 243 11.87 -6.94 -1.46
C THR A 243 10.66 -7.38 -0.66
N PHE A 244 10.88 -7.77 0.57
CA PHE A 244 9.83 -8.14 1.51
C PHE A 244 9.79 -7.14 2.65
N THR A 245 8.58 -6.73 3.03
CA THR A 245 8.36 -5.87 4.20
C THR A 245 7.27 -6.48 5.07
N HIS A 246 7.55 -6.58 6.37
CA HIS A 246 6.56 -6.94 7.39
C HIS A 246 6.46 -5.80 8.39
N ALA A 247 5.31 -5.15 8.44
CA ALA A 247 5.00 -4.16 9.45
C ALA A 247 4.31 -4.84 10.63
N PHE A 248 4.83 -4.65 11.83
CA PHE A 248 4.28 -5.18 13.08
C PHE A 248 4.32 -4.11 14.19
N THR A 249 3.62 -4.34 15.29
CA THR A 249 3.42 -3.31 16.31
C THR A 249 4.37 -3.40 17.49
N ASP A 250 4.88 -4.60 17.79
CA ASP A 250 5.73 -4.86 18.96
C ASP A 250 7.19 -4.99 18.57
N ARG A 251 8.00 -3.97 18.93
CA ARG A 251 9.43 -3.96 18.66
C ARG A 251 10.20 -5.11 19.34
N ASP A 252 9.76 -5.56 20.48
CA ASP A 252 10.45 -6.61 21.23
C ASP A 252 10.32 -7.99 20.54
N MET A 253 9.32 -8.13 19.65
CA MET A 253 9.14 -9.31 18.81
C MET A 253 10.00 -9.28 17.52
N ALA A 254 10.69 -8.19 17.21
CA ALA A 254 11.36 -8.03 15.91
C ALA A 254 12.43 -9.09 15.66
N ALA A 255 13.24 -9.46 16.64
CA ALA A 255 14.29 -10.48 16.48
C ALA A 255 13.69 -11.88 16.24
N LEU A 256 12.65 -12.24 16.98
CA LEU A 256 11.88 -13.47 16.78
C LEU A 256 11.25 -13.53 15.40
N THR A 257 10.56 -12.47 15.01
CA THR A 257 9.90 -12.32 13.69
C THR A 257 10.93 -12.39 12.55
N GLY A 258 12.07 -11.71 12.70
CA GLY A 258 13.15 -11.71 11.72
C GLY A 258 13.77 -13.09 11.50
N ALA A 259 14.04 -13.84 12.57
CA ALA A 259 14.55 -15.22 12.49
C ALA A 259 13.50 -16.17 11.89
N GLY A 260 12.21 -15.97 12.21
CA GLY A 260 11.11 -16.69 11.60
C GLY A 260 11.03 -16.48 10.08
N TRP A 261 11.15 -15.24 9.61
CA TRP A 261 11.17 -14.94 8.19
C TRP A 261 12.43 -15.45 7.48
N ASP A 262 13.61 -15.38 8.10
CA ASP A 262 14.84 -15.93 7.50
C ASP A 262 14.65 -17.42 7.16
N ARG A 263 14.07 -18.20 8.07
CA ARG A 263 13.69 -19.59 7.86
C ARG A 263 12.68 -19.77 6.73
N CYS A 264 11.63 -18.93 6.68
CA CYS A 264 10.62 -18.99 5.61
C CYS A 264 11.25 -18.69 4.24
N PHE A 265 12.13 -17.71 4.15
CA PHE A 265 12.84 -17.36 2.92
C PHE A 265 13.83 -18.44 2.47
N ALA A 266 14.51 -19.13 3.38
CA ALA A 266 15.32 -20.30 3.01
C ALA A 266 14.49 -21.39 2.33
N ARG A 267 13.26 -21.63 2.78
CA ARG A 267 12.31 -22.55 2.14
C ARG A 267 11.78 -21.99 0.80
N LEU A 268 11.51 -20.68 0.70
CA LEU A 268 11.12 -20.04 -0.55
C LEU A 268 12.23 -20.15 -1.60
N ASP A 269 13.50 -19.97 -1.20
CA ASP A 269 14.66 -20.12 -2.08
C ASP A 269 14.69 -21.54 -2.68
N ALA A 270 14.47 -22.57 -1.86
CA ALA A 270 14.36 -23.96 -2.33
C ALA A 270 13.18 -24.14 -3.31
N VAL A 271 11.99 -23.61 -2.98
CA VAL A 271 10.81 -23.69 -3.86
C VAL A 271 11.04 -22.98 -5.18
N ALA A 272 11.64 -21.80 -5.18
CA ALA A 272 11.97 -21.04 -6.39
C ALA A 272 12.94 -21.82 -7.29
N ALA A 273 13.90 -22.53 -6.69
CA ALA A 273 14.84 -23.42 -7.39
C ALA A 273 14.24 -24.78 -7.80
N GLY A 274 12.96 -25.04 -7.51
CA GLY A 274 12.33 -26.35 -7.79
C GLY A 274 12.70 -27.47 -6.81
N GLN A 275 13.26 -27.09 -5.66
CA GLN A 275 13.71 -28.01 -4.59
C GLN A 275 12.74 -28.03 -3.42
N THR A 276 13.05 -28.85 -2.42
CA THR A 276 12.31 -28.92 -1.15
C THR A 276 13.31 -28.81 0.00
N MET A 277 12.98 -28.01 1.00
CA MET A 277 13.68 -27.94 2.29
C MET A 277 12.74 -28.42 3.39
N SER A 278 13.21 -29.27 4.25
CA SER A 278 12.40 -29.75 5.39
C SER A 278 12.22 -28.64 6.44
N GLU A 279 11.21 -28.79 7.27
CA GLU A 279 10.99 -27.85 8.38
C GLU A 279 12.15 -27.89 9.38
N ALA A 280 12.64 -29.08 9.70
CA ALA A 280 13.77 -29.29 10.61
C ALA A 280 15.05 -28.61 10.09
N ASP A 281 15.38 -28.80 8.79
CA ASP A 281 16.57 -28.18 8.18
C ASP A 281 16.47 -26.64 8.22
N SER A 282 15.28 -26.08 7.95
CA SER A 282 15.08 -24.63 7.98
C SER A 282 15.15 -24.07 9.40
N LEU A 283 14.87 -24.87 10.42
CA LEU A 283 14.89 -24.47 11.83
C LEU A 283 16.31 -24.46 12.43
N ALA A 284 17.24 -25.22 11.86
CA ALA A 284 18.57 -25.41 12.43
C ALA A 284 19.36 -24.10 12.63
N ALA A 285 19.25 -23.15 11.71
CA ALA A 285 19.94 -21.87 11.78
C ALA A 285 19.21 -20.82 12.67
N TRP A 286 17.96 -21.08 13.07
CA TRP A 286 17.12 -20.10 13.74
C TRP A 286 17.76 -19.51 15.01
N PRO A 287 18.37 -20.29 15.95
CA PRO A 287 18.93 -19.71 17.18
C PRO A 287 20.04 -18.69 16.89
N GLU A 288 20.94 -19.03 15.95
CA GLU A 288 22.06 -18.14 15.58
C GLU A 288 21.54 -16.83 14.94
N VAL A 289 20.58 -16.94 14.02
CA VAL A 289 19.96 -15.79 13.37
C VAL A 289 19.25 -14.90 14.39
N HIS A 290 18.48 -15.51 15.31
CA HIS A 290 17.76 -14.78 16.36
C HIS A 290 18.71 -13.98 17.27
N GLU A 291 19.78 -14.63 17.79
CA GLU A 291 20.77 -13.97 18.66
C GLU A 291 21.45 -12.81 17.95
N ARG A 292 21.85 -12.99 16.69
CA ARG A 292 22.47 -11.96 15.88
C ARG A 292 21.54 -10.76 15.67
N LEU A 293 20.25 -11.01 15.34
CA LEU A 293 19.27 -9.93 15.14
C LEU A 293 18.96 -9.20 16.45
N ALA A 294 18.80 -9.93 17.55
CA ALA A 294 18.58 -9.35 18.88
C ALA A 294 19.73 -8.42 19.28
N ALA A 295 20.98 -8.87 19.09
CA ALA A 295 22.17 -8.06 19.36
C ALA A 295 22.25 -6.82 18.44
N THR A 296 21.95 -6.99 17.15
CA THR A 296 22.01 -5.90 16.13
C THR A 296 20.99 -4.80 16.44
N TRP A 297 19.80 -5.17 16.92
CA TRP A 297 18.70 -4.22 17.14
C TRP A 297 18.55 -3.79 18.61
N GLY A 298 19.40 -4.29 19.50
CA GLY A 298 19.35 -3.99 20.94
C GLY A 298 18.07 -4.48 21.60
N ILE A 299 17.62 -5.69 21.24
CA ILE A 299 16.41 -6.34 21.75
C ILE A 299 16.80 -7.45 22.72
N ASP A 300 16.04 -7.61 23.82
CA ASP A 300 16.24 -8.73 24.74
C ASP A 300 15.90 -10.06 24.05
N PRO A 301 16.85 -11.02 23.93
CA PRO A 301 16.60 -12.29 23.29
C PRO A 301 15.74 -13.26 24.14
N GLY A 302 15.41 -12.91 25.38
CA GLY A 302 14.75 -13.81 26.34
C GLY A 302 13.42 -14.38 25.83
N ILE A 303 12.56 -13.53 25.23
CA ILE A 303 11.26 -13.95 24.69
C ILE A 303 11.44 -14.97 23.56
N GLY A 304 12.31 -14.69 22.60
CA GLY A 304 12.53 -15.59 21.47
C GLY A 304 13.14 -16.94 21.89
N ARG A 305 14.07 -16.92 22.85
CA ARG A 305 14.65 -18.16 23.41
C ARG A 305 13.59 -19.04 24.08
N ALA A 306 12.67 -18.45 24.85
CA ALA A 306 11.60 -19.18 25.51
C ALA A 306 10.67 -19.85 24.49
N ILE A 307 10.21 -19.08 23.47
CA ILE A 307 9.34 -19.61 22.41
C ILE A 307 10.02 -20.73 21.61
N TYR A 308 11.31 -20.58 21.29
CA TYR A 308 12.06 -21.61 20.58
C TYR A 308 12.17 -22.90 21.40
N ALA A 309 12.45 -22.78 22.70
CA ALA A 309 12.55 -23.93 23.60
C ALA A 309 11.22 -24.69 23.73
N GLU A 310 10.10 -23.98 23.83
CA GLU A 310 8.76 -24.58 23.85
C GLU A 310 8.45 -25.31 22.53
N HIS A 311 8.76 -24.70 21.42
CA HIS A 311 8.52 -25.28 20.07
C HIS A 311 9.32 -26.58 19.87
N THR A 312 10.57 -26.61 20.29
CA THR A 312 11.44 -27.81 20.15
C THR A 312 11.12 -28.89 21.17
N ALA A 313 10.62 -28.57 22.35
CA ALA A 313 10.20 -29.55 23.33
C ALA A 313 8.91 -30.30 22.95
N GLY A 314 8.02 -29.67 22.13
CA GLY A 314 6.77 -30.26 21.65
C GLY A 314 6.91 -31.19 20.44
N THR A 315 8.08 -31.26 19.81
CA THR A 315 8.36 -32.06 18.61
C THR A 315 9.21 -33.32 18.90
N GLY A 316 9.48 -33.64 20.17
CA GLY A 316 10.24 -34.81 20.64
C GLY A 316 9.40 -36.05 20.96
#